data_75a6d9d1b7a71d7f139fd3052c4c1c05
#
_entry.id   75a6d9d1b7a71d7f139fd3052c4c1c05
#
_cell.length_a   1.000
_cell.length_b   1.000
_cell.length_c   1.000
_cell.angle_alpha   90.00
_cell.angle_beta   90.00
_cell.angle_gamma   90.00
#
_symmetry.space_group_name_H-M   'P 1'
#
loop_
_entity.id
_entity.type
_entity.pdbx_description
1 polymer ?
#
loop_
_entity_poly.entity_id
_entity_poly.type
_entity_poly.pdbx_seq_one_letter_code
_entity_poly.pdbx_strand_id
1 'polypeptide(L)'
;MDNEEAKITFIDVILGFMHMNNADVYVTGSNSKMLSSDILTQFRDRCDEIRVYPLSFAEFYNEYSGDKRGAWQIYYTYGGMPFAASLESHEEKSRYLKELFDRTYIKDVLERHEIKNNTEVLDILLNVLASGIGSLTNPSKLANTFKSERQIGIGSETIEKYLGYFEVSFLVEKAVRYDVKCRQYI
;
A
#
# COMPACT_ATOMS: atom_id res chain seq x y z
N MET A 1 -44.32 8.41 -12.09
CA MET A 1 -43.57 7.12 -12.12
C MET A 1 -42.26 7.43 -12.80
N ASP A 2 -41.30 7.83 -11.98
CA ASP A 2 -39.98 8.17 -12.49
C ASP A 2 -39.24 6.87 -12.81
N ASN A 3 -38.93 6.67 -14.09
CA ASN A 3 -38.02 5.63 -14.54
C ASN A 3 -36.61 6.02 -14.06
N GLU A 4 -36.22 5.56 -12.89
CA GLU A 4 -34.81 5.45 -12.57
C GLU A 4 -34.20 4.40 -13.51
N GLU A 5 -33.58 4.85 -14.60
CA GLU A 5 -32.74 4.00 -15.43
C GLU A 5 -31.66 3.43 -14.52
N ALA A 6 -31.73 2.12 -14.27
CA ALA A 6 -30.75 1.42 -13.45
C ALA A 6 -29.36 1.63 -14.08
N LYS A 7 -28.54 2.42 -13.42
CA LYS A 7 -27.19 2.77 -13.90
C LYS A 7 -26.34 1.51 -13.83
N ILE A 8 -26.06 0.91 -14.99
CA ILE A 8 -25.18 -0.26 -15.08
C ILE A 8 -23.82 0.11 -14.52
N THR A 9 -23.37 -0.60 -13.51
CA THR A 9 -22.08 -0.41 -12.87
C THR A 9 -20.99 -1.25 -13.56
N PHE A 10 -19.73 -0.89 -13.33
CA PHE A 10 -18.59 -1.71 -13.77
C PHE A 10 -18.69 -3.16 -13.26
N ILE A 11 -19.20 -3.36 -12.06
CA ILE A 11 -19.35 -4.67 -11.45
C ILE A 11 -20.43 -5.50 -12.17
N ASP A 12 -21.55 -4.88 -12.55
CA ASP A 12 -22.60 -5.57 -13.30
C ASP A 12 -22.07 -6.11 -14.64
N VAL A 13 -21.20 -5.33 -15.30
CA VAL A 13 -20.56 -5.76 -16.56
C VAL A 13 -19.64 -6.95 -16.33
N ILE A 14 -18.82 -6.92 -15.27
CA ILE A 14 -17.91 -8.03 -14.94
C ILE A 14 -18.70 -9.29 -14.59
N LEU A 15 -19.73 -9.17 -13.75
CA LEU A 15 -20.61 -10.28 -13.41
C LEU A 15 -21.28 -10.86 -14.66
N GLY A 16 -21.64 -10.01 -15.63
CA GLY A 16 -22.15 -10.46 -16.93
C GLY A 16 -21.13 -11.32 -17.70
N PHE A 17 -19.87 -10.91 -17.76
CA PHE A 17 -18.80 -11.70 -18.39
C PHE A 17 -18.52 -13.01 -17.68
N MET A 18 -18.58 -13.04 -16.35
CA MET A 18 -18.36 -14.27 -15.57
C MET A 18 -19.44 -15.35 -15.81
N HIS A 19 -20.57 -15.01 -16.41
CA HIS A 19 -21.60 -15.98 -16.81
C HIS A 19 -21.37 -16.56 -18.21
N MET A 20 -20.38 -16.07 -18.94
CA MET A 20 -20.07 -16.57 -20.29
C MET A 20 -19.14 -17.80 -20.20
N ASN A 21 -19.55 -18.92 -20.77
CA ASN A 21 -18.79 -20.18 -20.71
C ASN A 21 -17.45 -20.18 -21.46
N ASN A 22 -17.19 -19.16 -22.26
CA ASN A 22 -15.99 -19.02 -23.10
C ASN A 22 -15.15 -17.78 -22.74
N ALA A 23 -15.32 -17.23 -21.53
CA ALA A 23 -14.59 -16.07 -21.09
C ALA A 23 -13.95 -16.30 -19.71
N ASP A 24 -12.65 -16.04 -19.61
CA ASP A 24 -11.93 -15.91 -18.35
C ASP A 24 -11.78 -14.43 -18.04
N VAL A 25 -12.20 -14.03 -16.86
CA VAL A 25 -12.21 -12.61 -16.46
C VAL A 25 -11.12 -12.35 -15.43
N TYR A 26 -10.19 -11.46 -15.76
CA TYR A 26 -9.15 -10.99 -14.86
C TYR A 26 -9.35 -9.51 -14.60
N VAL A 27 -9.42 -9.13 -13.32
CA VAL A 27 -9.50 -7.75 -12.88
C VAL A 27 -8.23 -7.41 -12.14
N THR A 28 -7.56 -6.35 -12.53
CA THR A 28 -6.36 -5.88 -11.87
C THR A 28 -6.55 -4.47 -11.33
N GLY A 29 -5.94 -4.19 -10.19
CA GLY A 29 -5.95 -2.88 -9.58
C GLY A 29 -4.71 -2.68 -8.73
N SER A 30 -4.20 -1.45 -8.72
CA SER A 30 -3.03 -1.06 -7.92
C SER A 30 -3.35 -0.83 -6.44
N ASN A 31 -4.59 -1.08 -6.02
CA ASN A 31 -5.04 -0.69 -4.70
C ASN A 31 -6.10 -1.66 -4.18
N SER A 32 -5.96 -2.04 -2.92
CA SER A 32 -6.88 -2.93 -2.22
C SER A 32 -8.34 -2.44 -2.20
N LYS A 33 -8.59 -1.13 -2.39
CA LYS A 33 -9.97 -0.60 -2.48
C LYS A 33 -10.63 -0.78 -3.84
N MET A 34 -9.89 -0.94 -4.93
CA MET A 34 -10.50 -1.36 -6.20
C MET A 34 -10.91 -2.84 -6.18
N LEU A 35 -10.29 -3.61 -5.29
CA LEU A 35 -10.65 -4.96 -4.89
C LEU A 35 -11.15 -4.97 -3.44
N SER A 36 -11.67 -3.82 -2.97
CA SER A 36 -12.14 -3.66 -1.60
C SER A 36 -13.23 -4.67 -1.26
N SER A 37 -13.42 -4.87 0.03
CA SER A 37 -14.48 -5.68 0.61
C SER A 37 -15.83 -5.55 -0.12
N ASP A 38 -16.11 -4.38 -0.70
CA ASP A 38 -17.37 -4.12 -1.41
C ASP A 38 -17.42 -4.83 -2.77
N ILE A 39 -16.31 -4.83 -3.53
CA ILE A 39 -16.23 -5.55 -4.81
C ILE A 39 -16.12 -7.05 -4.56
N LEU A 40 -15.23 -7.48 -3.66
CA LEU A 40 -15.10 -8.89 -3.29
C LEU A 40 -16.40 -9.44 -2.69
N THR A 41 -17.11 -8.64 -1.89
CA THR A 41 -18.43 -9.02 -1.35
C THR A 41 -19.48 -9.20 -2.44
N GLN A 42 -19.41 -8.42 -3.53
CA GLN A 42 -20.30 -8.57 -4.67
C GLN A 42 -19.95 -9.77 -5.55
N PHE A 43 -18.69 -10.14 -5.63
CA PHE A 43 -18.27 -11.37 -6.32
C PHE A 43 -18.55 -12.65 -5.51
N ARG A 44 -18.75 -12.57 -4.19
CA ARG A 44 -19.21 -13.64 -3.30
C ARG A 44 -18.63 -15.02 -3.65
N ASP A 45 -17.40 -15.28 -3.30
CA ASP A 45 -16.74 -16.59 -3.50
C ASP A 45 -16.64 -17.07 -4.97
N ARG A 46 -16.83 -16.18 -5.94
CA ARG A 46 -16.73 -16.48 -7.37
C ARG A 46 -15.41 -16.09 -7.99
N CYS A 47 -14.47 -15.60 -7.20
CA CYS A 47 -13.16 -15.18 -7.68
C CYS A 47 -12.08 -15.53 -6.68
N ASP A 48 -10.88 -15.74 -7.19
CA ASP A 48 -9.66 -15.87 -6.41
C ASP A 48 -8.89 -14.56 -6.40
N GLU A 49 -8.39 -14.15 -5.23
CA GLU A 49 -7.52 -12.98 -5.10
C GLU A 49 -6.07 -13.40 -5.22
N ILE A 50 -5.37 -12.84 -6.19
CA ILE A 50 -3.94 -13.02 -6.35
C ILE A 50 -3.24 -11.71 -6.03
N ARG A 51 -2.44 -11.70 -4.96
CA ARG A 51 -1.60 -10.56 -4.56
C ARG A 51 -0.24 -10.68 -5.21
N VAL A 52 0.12 -9.65 -5.98
CA VAL A 52 1.45 -9.54 -6.58
C VAL A 52 2.27 -8.58 -5.74
N TYR A 53 3.27 -9.11 -5.05
CA TYR A 53 4.21 -8.34 -4.24
C TYR A 53 5.40 -7.89 -5.08
N PRO A 54 6.15 -6.86 -4.63
CA PRO A 54 7.48 -6.60 -5.15
C PRO A 54 8.36 -7.85 -5.07
N LEU A 55 9.40 -7.92 -5.89
CA LEU A 55 10.34 -9.05 -5.89
C LEU A 55 10.89 -9.30 -4.47
N SER A 56 10.87 -10.55 -4.05
CA SER A 56 11.64 -10.97 -2.88
C SER A 56 13.15 -10.87 -3.17
N PHE A 57 13.97 -10.87 -2.12
CA PHE A 57 15.42 -10.86 -2.34
C PHE A 57 15.92 -12.06 -3.16
N ALA A 58 15.29 -13.22 -3.01
CA ALA A 58 15.65 -14.42 -3.77
C ALA A 58 15.35 -14.22 -5.26
N GLU A 59 14.18 -13.71 -5.61
CA GLU A 59 13.80 -13.42 -7.00
C GLU A 59 14.69 -12.32 -7.60
N PHE A 60 14.95 -11.25 -6.86
CA PHE A 60 15.87 -10.20 -7.27
C PHE A 60 17.28 -10.74 -7.53
N TYR A 61 17.79 -11.58 -6.63
CA TYR A 61 19.14 -12.13 -6.74
C TYR A 61 19.31 -13.11 -7.91
N ASN A 62 18.27 -13.83 -8.29
CA ASN A 62 18.32 -14.74 -9.45
C ASN A 62 18.62 -14.02 -10.76
N GLU A 63 18.19 -12.78 -10.90
CA GLU A 63 18.41 -11.94 -12.09
C GLU A 63 19.63 -11.02 -11.97
N TYR A 64 20.26 -10.99 -10.80
CA TYR A 64 21.40 -10.11 -10.54
C TYR A 64 22.72 -10.74 -10.95
N SER A 65 23.51 -10.04 -11.77
CA SER A 65 24.77 -10.57 -12.34
C SER A 65 25.97 -10.49 -11.38
N GLY A 66 25.82 -9.86 -10.21
CA GLY A 66 26.93 -9.64 -9.25
C GLY A 66 26.93 -10.63 -8.09
N ASP A 67 27.75 -10.33 -7.09
CA ASP A 67 27.81 -11.13 -5.88
C ASP A 67 26.60 -10.87 -4.95
N LYS A 68 26.34 -11.82 -4.05
CA LYS A 68 25.20 -11.76 -3.12
C LYS A 68 25.23 -10.52 -2.19
N ARG A 69 26.43 -10.06 -1.82
CA ARG A 69 26.59 -8.91 -0.94
C ARG A 69 26.22 -7.61 -1.65
N GLY A 70 26.66 -7.44 -2.90
CA GLY A 70 26.28 -6.32 -3.75
C GLY A 70 24.78 -6.32 -4.06
N ALA A 71 24.21 -7.49 -4.39
CA ALA A 71 22.78 -7.66 -4.57
C ALA A 71 21.99 -7.21 -3.33
N TRP A 72 22.44 -7.62 -2.14
CA TRP A 72 21.80 -7.25 -0.89
C TRP A 72 21.84 -5.76 -0.63
N GLN A 73 22.97 -5.09 -0.90
CA GLN A 73 23.08 -3.64 -0.73
C GLN A 73 22.09 -2.89 -1.63
N ILE A 74 21.99 -3.31 -2.90
CA ILE A 74 21.05 -2.69 -3.85
C ILE A 74 19.60 -2.95 -3.42
N TYR A 75 19.27 -4.20 -3.10
CA TYR A 75 17.93 -4.58 -2.68
C TYR A 75 17.51 -3.89 -1.37
N TYR A 76 18.40 -3.83 -0.40
CA TYR A 76 18.16 -3.12 0.86
C TYR A 76 17.93 -1.62 0.66
N THR A 77 18.59 -1.02 -0.33
CA THR A 77 18.49 0.44 -0.60
C THR A 77 17.25 0.79 -1.43
N TYR A 78 16.94 -0.01 -2.46
CA TYR A 78 15.93 0.33 -3.46
C TYR A 78 14.69 -0.58 -3.44
N GLY A 79 14.73 -1.65 -2.66
CA GLY A 79 13.63 -2.60 -2.58
C GLY A 79 13.50 -3.50 -3.81
N GLY A 80 12.36 -4.20 -3.88
CA GLY A 80 12.08 -5.21 -4.88
C GLY A 80 11.18 -4.75 -6.03
N MET A 81 11.02 -3.46 -6.29
CA MET A 81 10.22 -2.99 -7.43
C MET A 81 10.89 -3.42 -8.75
N PRO A 82 10.20 -4.21 -9.61
CA PRO A 82 10.82 -4.81 -10.80
C PRO A 82 11.47 -3.77 -11.72
N PHE A 83 10.81 -2.65 -11.97
CA PHE A 83 11.36 -1.60 -12.81
C PHE A 83 12.58 -0.93 -12.17
N ALA A 84 12.59 -0.70 -10.85
CA ALA A 84 13.78 -0.21 -10.15
C ALA A 84 14.96 -1.21 -10.25
N ALA A 85 14.67 -2.51 -10.23
CA ALA A 85 15.69 -3.54 -10.42
C ALA A 85 16.34 -3.50 -11.81
N SER A 86 15.58 -3.16 -12.86
CA SER A 86 16.07 -3.09 -14.25
C SER A 86 16.88 -1.84 -14.58
N LEU A 87 16.83 -0.79 -13.75
CA LEU A 87 17.61 0.43 -13.94
C LEU A 87 19.08 0.20 -13.52
N GLU A 88 20.02 0.87 -14.17
CA GLU A 88 21.44 0.66 -13.90
C GLU A 88 21.97 1.60 -12.83
N SER A 89 21.68 2.91 -12.93
CA SER A 89 22.27 3.92 -12.07
C SER A 89 21.49 4.16 -10.78
N HIS A 90 22.18 4.57 -9.74
CA HIS A 90 21.58 4.99 -8.47
C HIS A 90 20.66 6.19 -8.62
N GLU A 91 21.01 7.11 -9.52
CA GLU A 91 20.22 8.31 -9.78
C GLU A 91 18.86 7.96 -10.42
N GLU A 92 18.85 7.06 -11.41
CA GLU A 92 17.62 6.60 -12.06
C GLU A 92 16.73 5.85 -11.10
N LYS A 93 17.27 4.91 -10.31
CA LYS A 93 16.53 4.18 -9.27
C LYS A 93 15.90 5.14 -8.27
N SER A 94 16.67 6.09 -7.76
CA SER A 94 16.21 7.06 -6.77
C SER A 94 15.14 7.99 -7.34
N ARG A 95 15.33 8.49 -8.58
CA ARG A 95 14.35 9.33 -9.26
C ARG A 95 13.05 8.57 -9.50
N TYR A 96 13.13 7.36 -10.03
CA TYR A 96 11.95 6.53 -10.27
C TYR A 96 11.14 6.28 -8.98
N LEU A 97 11.81 5.89 -7.90
CA LEU A 97 11.13 5.61 -6.64
C LEU A 97 10.50 6.85 -6.03
N LYS A 98 11.16 8.01 -6.11
CA LYS A 98 10.57 9.29 -5.68
C LYS A 98 9.36 9.66 -6.52
N GLU A 99 9.44 9.57 -7.83
CA GLU A 99 8.31 9.85 -8.71
C GLU A 99 7.14 8.88 -8.48
N LEU A 100 7.43 7.61 -8.27
CA LEU A 100 6.42 6.61 -7.94
C LEU A 100 5.74 6.93 -6.61
N PHE A 101 6.51 7.29 -5.60
CA PHE A 101 6.00 7.66 -4.29
C PHE A 101 5.12 8.90 -4.37
N ASP A 102 5.62 9.99 -4.96
CA ASP A 102 4.90 11.26 -5.01
C ASP A 102 3.63 11.20 -5.88
N ARG A 103 3.74 10.59 -7.05
CA ARG A 103 2.63 10.58 -8.02
C ARG A 103 1.60 9.50 -7.74
N THR A 104 2.05 8.32 -7.33
CA THR A 104 1.14 7.17 -7.21
C THR A 104 0.58 7.06 -5.81
N TYR A 105 1.46 7.10 -4.81
CA TYR A 105 1.03 6.82 -3.46
C TYR A 105 0.46 8.05 -2.74
N ILE A 106 1.18 9.15 -2.73
CA ILE A 106 0.72 10.35 -2.00
C ILE A 106 -0.53 10.92 -2.65
N LYS A 107 -0.53 11.05 -3.97
CA LYS A 107 -1.70 11.55 -4.70
C LYS A 107 -2.91 10.64 -4.51
N ASP A 108 -2.74 9.32 -4.63
CA ASP A 108 -3.82 8.35 -4.41
C ASP A 108 -4.38 8.42 -2.99
N VAL A 109 -3.54 8.52 -1.97
CA VAL A 109 -3.98 8.64 -0.58
C VAL A 109 -4.73 9.96 -0.36
N LEU A 110 -4.19 11.06 -0.86
CA LEU A 110 -4.79 12.39 -0.68
C LEU A 110 -6.14 12.51 -1.40
N GLU A 111 -6.20 12.12 -2.67
CA GLU A 111 -7.40 12.25 -3.49
C GLU A 111 -8.54 11.34 -3.02
N ARG A 112 -8.22 10.08 -2.66
CA ARG A 112 -9.24 9.11 -2.23
C ARG A 112 -9.87 9.41 -0.90
N HIS A 113 -9.09 10.00 0.01
CA HIS A 113 -9.55 10.26 1.37
C HIS A 113 -9.90 11.73 1.58
N GLU A 114 -9.91 12.51 0.48
CA GLU A 114 -10.24 13.94 0.49
C GLU A 114 -9.45 14.74 1.54
N ILE A 115 -8.17 14.39 1.71
CA ILE A 115 -7.30 15.02 2.70
C ILE A 115 -6.82 16.36 2.15
N LYS A 116 -7.53 17.43 2.48
CA LYS A 116 -7.26 18.76 1.91
C LYS A 116 -6.25 19.59 2.72
N ASN A 117 -6.13 19.35 4.04
CA ASN A 117 -5.45 20.30 4.94
C ASN A 117 -4.30 19.68 5.76
N ASN A 118 -3.93 18.43 5.56
CA ASN A 118 -2.98 17.72 6.42
C ASN A 118 -1.87 17.00 5.64
N THR A 119 -1.51 17.48 4.45
CA THR A 119 -0.42 16.90 3.65
C THR A 119 0.90 16.89 4.41
N GLU A 120 1.23 17.99 5.09
CA GLU A 120 2.43 18.09 5.92
C GLU A 120 2.45 17.04 7.05
N VAL A 121 1.30 16.78 7.65
CA VAL A 121 1.17 15.75 8.70
C VAL A 121 1.42 14.36 8.14
N LEU A 122 0.92 14.08 6.94
CA LEU A 122 1.16 12.78 6.27
C LEU A 122 2.65 12.59 5.95
N ASP A 123 3.32 13.61 5.42
CA ASP A 123 4.74 13.58 5.11
C ASP A 123 5.59 13.36 6.37
N ILE A 124 5.27 14.08 7.45
CA ILE A 124 5.97 13.90 8.74
C ILE A 124 5.71 12.49 9.28
N LEU A 125 4.46 11.99 9.23
CA LEU A 125 4.13 10.66 9.71
C LEU A 125 4.87 9.58 8.93
N LEU A 126 4.95 9.68 7.60
CA LEU A 126 5.70 8.76 6.75
C LEU A 126 7.20 8.79 7.09
N ASN A 127 7.78 9.97 7.28
CA ASN A 127 9.18 10.10 7.67
C ASN A 127 9.47 9.48 9.05
N VAL A 128 8.54 9.63 10.00
CA VAL A 128 8.66 8.99 11.32
C VAL A 128 8.56 7.48 11.20
N LEU A 129 7.63 6.96 10.40
CA LEU A 129 7.50 5.52 10.15
C LEU A 129 8.73 4.96 9.44
N ALA A 130 9.23 5.65 8.41
CA ALA A 130 10.42 5.24 7.68
C ALA A 130 11.66 5.19 8.59
N SER A 131 11.80 6.16 9.50
CA SER A 131 12.90 6.19 10.48
C SER A 131 12.78 5.10 11.55
N GLY A 132 11.58 4.60 11.80
CA GLY A 132 11.26 3.61 12.83
C GLY A 132 10.83 2.25 12.29
N ILE A 133 11.22 1.89 11.06
CA ILE A 133 10.87 0.58 10.47
C ILE A 133 11.22 -0.57 11.42
N GLY A 134 10.25 -1.46 11.67
CA GLY A 134 10.41 -2.58 12.60
C GLY A 134 10.28 -2.22 14.07
N SER A 135 10.08 -0.95 14.41
CA SER A 135 9.84 -0.50 15.78
C SER A 135 8.35 -0.56 16.14
N LEU A 136 8.08 -0.61 17.45
CA LEU A 136 6.70 -0.56 17.94
C LEU A 136 6.09 0.82 17.65
N THR A 137 4.99 0.82 16.92
CA THR A 137 4.23 2.03 16.59
C THR A 137 3.02 2.14 17.49
N ASN A 138 2.86 3.30 18.14
CA ASN A 138 1.72 3.60 18.99
C ASN A 138 1.12 4.96 18.58
N PRO A 139 -0.13 5.00 18.07
CA PRO A 139 -0.78 6.22 17.62
C PRO A 139 -0.84 7.33 18.66
N SER A 140 -1.10 6.99 19.94
CA SER A 140 -1.15 7.97 21.03
C SER A 140 0.23 8.57 21.33
N LYS A 141 1.29 7.76 21.26
CA LYS A 141 2.66 8.25 21.43
C LYS A 141 3.06 9.16 20.26
N LEU A 142 2.70 8.79 19.04
CA LEU A 142 2.91 9.64 17.86
C LEU A 142 2.17 10.97 17.99
N ALA A 143 0.90 10.98 18.41
CA ALA A 143 0.13 12.20 18.63
C ALA A 143 0.83 13.14 19.63
N ASN A 144 1.34 12.59 20.74
CA ASN A 144 2.09 13.35 21.72
C ASN A 144 3.39 13.92 21.15
N THR A 145 4.12 13.16 20.35
CA THR A 145 5.34 13.61 19.65
C THR A 145 5.04 14.76 18.68
N PHE A 146 3.98 14.63 17.88
CA PHE A 146 3.54 15.71 16.98
C PHE A 146 3.21 16.99 17.74
N LYS A 147 2.52 16.86 18.87
CA LYS A 147 2.16 18.01 19.71
C LYS A 147 3.40 18.67 20.36
N SER A 148 4.33 17.87 20.90
CA SER A 148 5.48 18.39 21.65
C SER A 148 6.60 18.91 20.75
N GLU A 149 6.91 18.21 19.65
CA GLU A 149 8.05 18.54 18.82
C GLU A 149 7.72 19.42 17.61
N ARG A 150 6.48 19.31 17.10
CA ARG A 150 6.06 20.01 15.90
C ARG A 150 4.96 21.05 16.15
N GLN A 151 4.44 21.12 17.36
CA GLN A 151 3.31 22.00 17.73
C GLN A 151 2.04 21.75 16.88
N ILE A 152 1.92 20.52 16.34
CA ILE A 152 0.77 20.10 15.54
C ILE A 152 -0.20 19.34 16.44
N GLY A 153 -1.40 19.90 16.62
CA GLY A 153 -2.48 19.27 17.39
C GLY A 153 -3.22 18.24 16.54
N ILE A 154 -2.78 16.97 16.59
CA ILE A 154 -3.46 15.87 15.94
C ILE A 154 -3.85 14.79 16.94
N GLY A 155 -5.08 14.26 16.84
CA GLY A 155 -5.56 13.19 17.70
C GLY A 155 -5.00 11.80 17.29
N SER A 156 -4.89 10.90 18.27
CA SER A 156 -4.46 9.51 18.02
C SER A 156 -5.37 8.78 17.03
N GLU A 157 -6.67 9.03 17.06
CA GLU A 157 -7.64 8.45 16.10
C GLU A 157 -7.35 8.88 14.66
N THR A 158 -6.95 10.14 14.45
CA THR A 158 -6.59 10.62 13.11
C THR A 158 -5.30 9.99 12.62
N ILE A 159 -4.32 9.82 13.51
CA ILE A 159 -3.08 9.11 13.18
C ILE A 159 -3.38 7.65 12.83
N GLU A 160 -4.19 6.96 13.61
CA GLU A 160 -4.60 5.57 13.32
C GLU A 160 -5.30 5.47 11.96
N LYS A 161 -6.18 6.42 11.66
CA LYS A 161 -6.83 6.52 10.36
C LYS A 161 -5.83 6.69 9.21
N TYR A 162 -4.81 7.53 9.37
CA TYR A 162 -3.76 7.73 8.37
C TYR A 162 -2.88 6.49 8.21
N LEU A 163 -2.55 5.80 9.29
CA LEU A 163 -1.86 4.51 9.21
C LEU A 163 -2.67 3.50 8.40
N GLY A 164 -3.97 3.42 8.63
CA GLY A 164 -4.87 2.58 7.83
C GLY A 164 -4.90 2.96 6.35
N TYR A 165 -4.78 4.24 6.01
CA TYR A 165 -4.68 4.68 4.62
C TYR A 165 -3.36 4.24 3.96
N PHE A 166 -2.26 4.28 4.71
CA PHE A 166 -0.97 3.80 4.23
C PHE A 166 -0.94 2.28 4.05
N GLU A 167 -1.60 1.52 4.95
CA GLU A 167 -1.76 0.07 4.82
C GLU A 167 -2.57 -0.29 3.57
N VAL A 168 -3.71 0.39 3.35
CA VAL A 168 -4.58 0.15 2.19
C VAL A 168 -3.90 0.51 0.87
N SER A 169 -3.00 1.50 0.87
CA SER A 169 -2.21 1.88 -0.32
C SER A 169 -0.90 1.09 -0.49
N PHE A 170 -0.67 0.09 0.35
CA PHE A 170 0.56 -0.73 0.37
C PHE A 170 1.85 0.06 0.59
N LEU A 171 1.77 1.27 1.16
CA LEU A 171 2.95 2.04 1.56
C LEU A 171 3.65 1.45 2.77
N VAL A 172 2.88 0.91 3.69
CA VAL A 172 3.36 0.24 4.89
C VAL A 172 2.60 -1.07 5.09
N GLU A 173 3.23 -2.01 5.75
CA GLU A 173 2.60 -3.25 6.18
C GLU A 173 2.70 -3.35 7.70
N LYS A 174 1.59 -3.71 8.34
CA LYS A 174 1.53 -3.88 9.78
C LYS A 174 1.99 -5.28 10.16
N ALA A 175 3.16 -5.36 10.81
CA ALA A 175 3.61 -6.58 11.45
C ALA A 175 3.15 -6.62 12.92
N VAL A 176 2.34 -7.60 13.27
CA VAL A 176 1.91 -7.82 14.65
C VAL A 176 2.92 -8.71 15.38
N ARG A 177 3.25 -8.33 16.61
CA ARG A 177 4.10 -9.14 17.46
C ARG A 177 3.34 -10.41 17.89
N TYR A 178 3.98 -11.54 17.71
CA TYR A 178 3.48 -12.80 18.29
C TYR A 178 4.06 -13.00 19.69
N ASP A 179 3.20 -13.11 20.69
CA ASP A 179 3.63 -13.47 22.05
C ASP A 179 3.61 -14.98 22.21
N VAL A 180 4.80 -15.57 22.30
CA VAL A 180 4.99 -17.01 22.46
C VAL A 180 4.42 -17.52 23.80
N LYS A 181 4.41 -16.69 24.86
CA LYS A 181 3.89 -17.07 26.18
C LYS A 181 2.37 -17.14 26.19
N CYS A 182 1.71 -16.15 25.59
CA CYS A 182 0.26 -16.07 25.55
C CYS A 182 -0.34 -16.71 24.29
N ARG A 183 0.46 -17.14 23.33
CA ARG A 183 0.03 -17.66 22.00
C ARG A 183 -0.96 -16.75 21.29
N GLN A 184 -0.76 -15.45 21.41
CA GLN A 184 -1.62 -14.42 20.81
C GLN A 184 -0.78 -13.42 20.04
N TYR A 185 -1.39 -12.86 18.98
CA TYR A 185 -0.85 -11.67 18.29
C TYR A 185 -1.19 -10.43 19.11
N ILE A 186 -0.21 -9.58 19.35
CA ILE A 186 -0.33 -8.33 20.10
C ILE A 186 0.01 -7.17 19.19
#